data_b7e46f8ea6beb24e44108461b7e85c4d
#
_entry.id   b7e46f8ea6beb24e44108461b7e85c4d
#
_cell.length_a   1.000
_cell.length_b   1.000
_cell.length_c   1.000
_cell.angle_alpha   90.00
_cell.angle_beta   90.00
_cell.angle_gamma   90.00
#
_symmetry.space_group_name_H-M   'P 1'
#
loop_
_entity.id
_entity.type
_entity.pdbx_description
1 polymer ?
#
loop_
_entity_poly.entity_id
_entity_poly.type
_entity_poly.pdbx_seq_one_letter_code
_entity_poly.pdbx_strand_id
1 'polypeptide(L)'
;ALCVGIFCYLAQWMSYEEVDQSALIHLGANVASLSLSGEPWRLLSSVFLHSSVSHLLMNMFAFLVVGAVAERILGKWRLLIIWLFSGVFGGLISACYALRDSEQIVISVGASGAIMGIAGAAIATQLASGTGTHHKNQRRVFSLLGMVALTLLYGARQTGIDNACHIGGLIAGGALGWLSARLSGQNRLVTEGGIIVAGSLLLTGAIWLAQQQIDESVLQVRQSLREAFYPQEIEQERRQKSNS
;
A
#
# COMPACT_ATOMS: atom_id res chain seq x y z
N ALA A 1 7.04 -14.94 -0.57
CA ALA A 1 8.16 -15.23 -1.48
C ALA A 1 8.63 -13.98 -2.24
N LEU A 2 7.75 -13.23 -2.96
CA LEU A 2 8.17 -12.09 -3.78
C LEU A 2 8.87 -10.98 -2.98
N CYS A 3 8.29 -10.49 -1.87
CA CYS A 3 8.93 -9.49 -1.02
C CYS A 3 10.31 -9.93 -0.51
N VAL A 4 10.44 -11.21 -0.13
CA VAL A 4 11.74 -11.76 0.31
C VAL A 4 12.75 -11.77 -0.84
N GLY A 5 12.35 -12.20 -2.04
CA GLY A 5 13.23 -12.20 -3.22
C GLY A 5 13.69 -10.79 -3.60
N ILE A 6 12.78 -9.83 -3.60
CA ILE A 6 13.11 -8.42 -3.86
C ILE A 6 14.05 -7.88 -2.76
N PHE A 7 13.78 -8.20 -1.49
CA PHE A 7 14.64 -7.76 -0.41
C PHE A 7 16.05 -8.38 -0.47
N CYS A 8 16.17 -9.65 -0.84
CA CYS A 8 17.48 -10.27 -1.07
C CYS A 8 18.27 -9.57 -2.19
N TYR A 9 17.57 -9.10 -3.24
CA TYR A 9 18.20 -8.26 -4.27
C TYR A 9 18.61 -6.90 -3.72
N LEU A 10 17.79 -6.27 -2.87
CA LEU A 10 18.08 -5.00 -2.22
C LEU A 10 19.25 -5.07 -1.23
N ALA A 11 19.52 -6.24 -0.67
CA ALA A 11 20.55 -6.43 0.36
C ALA A 11 21.95 -5.98 -0.11
N GLN A 12 22.22 -5.93 -1.42
CA GLN A 12 23.49 -5.42 -1.96
C GLN A 12 23.70 -3.90 -1.75
N TRP A 13 22.62 -3.15 -1.47
CA TRP A 13 22.68 -1.69 -1.14
C TRP A 13 22.38 -1.43 0.33
N MET A 14 22.52 -2.43 1.18
CA MET A 14 22.34 -2.22 2.62
C MET A 14 23.58 -1.58 3.25
N SER A 15 23.32 -0.58 4.09
CA SER A 15 24.29 -0.04 5.04
C SER A 15 23.79 -0.38 6.44
N TYR A 16 24.56 -1.19 7.19
CA TYR A 16 24.14 -1.76 8.46
C TYR A 16 22.88 -2.66 8.29
N GLU A 17 21.75 -2.26 8.88
CA GLU A 17 20.49 -3.01 8.81
C GLU A 17 19.46 -2.37 7.87
N GLU A 18 19.77 -1.23 7.25
CA GLU A 18 18.87 -0.45 6.41
C GLU A 18 19.33 -0.43 4.96
N VAL A 19 18.33 -0.42 4.06
CA VAL A 19 18.53 -0.22 2.62
C VAL A 19 18.72 1.27 2.38
N ASP A 20 19.68 1.63 1.55
CA ASP A 20 19.89 3.02 1.15
C ASP A 20 18.61 3.62 0.52
N GLN A 21 18.28 4.83 0.95
CA GLN A 21 17.09 5.54 0.46
C GLN A 21 17.11 5.78 -1.05
N SER A 22 18.29 6.06 -1.60
CA SER A 22 18.46 6.24 -3.04
C SER A 22 18.10 4.97 -3.81
N ALA A 23 18.51 3.80 -3.32
CA ALA A 23 18.16 2.51 -3.90
C ALA A 23 16.64 2.24 -3.83
N LEU A 24 16.00 2.60 -2.71
CA LEU A 24 14.54 2.47 -2.59
C LEU A 24 13.81 3.36 -3.59
N ILE A 25 14.25 4.62 -3.79
CA ILE A 25 13.66 5.55 -4.77
C ILE A 25 13.85 5.01 -6.19
N HIS A 26 15.05 4.54 -6.54
CA HIS A 26 15.32 3.94 -7.86
C HIS A 26 14.45 2.72 -8.16
N LEU A 27 14.17 1.91 -7.15
CA LEU A 27 13.37 0.69 -7.29
C LEU A 27 11.85 0.93 -7.14
N GLY A 28 11.44 2.17 -7.00
CA GLY A 28 10.05 2.55 -7.05
C GLY A 28 9.36 2.67 -5.69
N ALA A 29 10.07 3.15 -4.68
CA ALA A 29 9.44 3.59 -3.44
C ALA A 29 8.41 4.69 -3.71
N ASN A 30 7.35 4.69 -2.93
CA ASN A 30 6.32 5.71 -3.02
C ASN A 30 6.82 7.02 -2.39
N VAL A 31 7.00 8.01 -3.23
CA VAL A 31 7.31 9.40 -2.87
C VAL A 31 6.24 10.27 -3.51
N ALA A 32 5.52 11.06 -2.72
CA ALA A 32 4.32 11.76 -3.16
C ALA A 32 4.51 12.57 -4.45
N SER A 33 5.57 13.37 -4.52
CA SER A 33 5.90 14.21 -5.68
C SER A 33 6.27 13.42 -6.94
N LEU A 34 6.74 12.18 -6.83
CA LEU A 34 6.99 11.29 -7.96
C LEU A 34 5.73 10.50 -8.32
N SER A 35 5.12 9.85 -7.31
CA SER A 35 3.99 8.93 -7.50
C SER A 35 2.76 9.63 -8.08
N LEU A 36 2.46 10.85 -7.63
CA LEU A 36 1.25 11.57 -8.03
C LEU A 36 1.45 12.46 -9.26
N SER A 37 2.69 12.80 -9.63
CA SER A 37 2.95 13.71 -10.74
C SER A 37 3.60 13.04 -11.96
N GLY A 38 3.38 11.74 -12.18
CA GLY A 38 3.77 11.07 -13.42
C GLY A 38 4.25 9.63 -13.27
N GLU A 39 4.50 9.14 -12.05
CA GLU A 39 5.00 7.79 -11.81
C GLU A 39 4.07 6.97 -10.89
N PRO A 40 2.75 6.83 -11.23
CA PRO A 40 1.77 6.15 -10.35
C PRO A 40 2.06 4.67 -10.14
N TRP A 41 2.91 4.05 -10.95
CA TRP A 41 3.38 2.69 -10.77
C TRP A 41 4.12 2.48 -9.43
N ARG A 42 4.68 3.55 -8.85
CA ARG A 42 5.33 3.54 -7.53
C ARG A 42 4.39 3.17 -6.39
N LEU A 43 3.09 3.47 -6.53
CA LEU A 43 2.07 3.05 -5.58
C LEU A 43 1.98 1.52 -5.49
N LEU A 44 2.28 0.81 -6.58
CA LEU A 44 2.30 -0.65 -6.64
C LEU A 44 3.66 -1.22 -6.21
N SER A 45 4.77 -0.72 -6.76
CA SER A 45 6.10 -1.28 -6.48
C SER A 45 6.48 -1.13 -5.02
N SER A 46 6.13 -0.01 -4.38
CA SER A 46 6.42 0.25 -2.97
C SER A 46 5.84 -0.80 -2.01
N VAL A 47 4.72 -1.45 -2.37
CA VAL A 47 4.11 -2.51 -1.56
C VAL A 47 5.05 -3.71 -1.36
N PHE A 48 5.96 -3.93 -2.29
CA PHE A 48 6.89 -5.07 -2.27
C PHE A 48 8.27 -4.71 -1.71
N LEU A 49 8.59 -3.44 -1.59
CA LEU A 49 9.87 -2.94 -1.06
C LEU A 49 9.85 -2.90 0.47
N HIS A 50 11.01 -3.08 1.09
CA HIS A 50 11.18 -2.97 2.54
C HIS A 50 12.49 -2.26 2.85
N SER A 51 12.46 -1.36 3.82
CA SER A 51 13.62 -0.52 4.17
C SER A 51 14.64 -1.22 5.06
N SER A 52 14.28 -2.31 5.75
CA SER A 52 15.19 -3.03 6.65
C SER A 52 14.80 -4.49 6.80
N VAL A 53 15.72 -5.30 7.34
CA VAL A 53 15.45 -6.72 7.69
C VAL A 53 14.32 -6.81 8.69
N SER A 54 14.36 -5.99 9.74
CA SER A 54 13.32 -5.97 10.78
C SER A 54 11.96 -5.60 10.20
N HIS A 55 11.89 -4.62 9.31
CA HIS A 55 10.66 -4.21 8.62
C HIS A 55 10.10 -5.35 7.76
N LEU A 56 10.94 -6.06 7.00
CA LEU A 56 10.52 -7.23 6.23
C LEU A 56 9.97 -8.33 7.13
N LEU A 57 10.71 -8.70 8.19
CA LEU A 57 10.33 -9.78 9.11
C LEU A 57 9.00 -9.48 9.82
N MET A 58 8.81 -8.23 10.29
CA MET A 58 7.57 -7.79 10.90
C MET A 58 6.39 -7.91 9.93
N ASN A 59 6.56 -7.47 8.68
CA ASN A 59 5.53 -7.62 7.65
C ASN A 59 5.22 -9.08 7.31
N MET A 60 6.24 -9.93 7.20
CA MET A 60 6.04 -11.36 6.91
C MET A 60 5.32 -12.06 8.07
N PHE A 61 5.70 -11.76 9.32
CA PHE A 61 5.01 -12.28 10.50
C PHE A 61 3.55 -11.81 10.56
N ALA A 62 3.29 -10.51 10.39
CA ALA A 62 1.95 -9.97 10.36
C ALA A 62 1.11 -10.58 9.24
N PHE A 63 1.68 -10.75 8.03
CA PHE A 63 0.99 -11.41 6.92
C PHE A 63 0.66 -12.87 7.22
N LEU A 64 1.53 -13.63 7.87
CA LEU A 64 1.24 -15.00 8.26
C LEU A 64 0.08 -15.08 9.26
N VAL A 65 0.07 -14.21 10.26
CA VAL A 65 -0.98 -14.22 11.29
C VAL A 65 -2.32 -13.72 10.75
N VAL A 66 -2.33 -12.53 10.15
CA VAL A 66 -3.55 -11.91 9.59
C VAL A 66 -4.03 -12.69 8.38
N GLY A 67 -3.12 -13.03 7.48
CA GLY A 67 -3.41 -13.74 6.23
C GLY A 67 -4.07 -15.09 6.48
N ALA A 68 -3.56 -15.87 7.45
CA ALA A 68 -4.16 -17.16 7.81
C ALA A 68 -5.61 -17.03 8.30
N VAL A 69 -5.95 -15.94 9.02
CA VAL A 69 -7.33 -15.67 9.44
C VAL A 69 -8.17 -15.17 8.27
N ALA A 70 -7.64 -14.21 7.51
CA ALA A 70 -8.33 -13.58 6.39
C ALA A 70 -8.60 -14.59 5.25
N GLU A 71 -7.65 -15.50 4.95
CA GLU A 71 -7.84 -16.51 3.91
C GLU A 71 -9.00 -17.46 4.21
N ARG A 72 -9.21 -17.84 5.48
CA ARG A 72 -10.35 -18.68 5.90
C ARG A 72 -11.69 -17.97 5.73
N ILE A 73 -11.71 -16.64 5.72
CA ILE A 73 -12.92 -15.83 5.61
C ILE A 73 -13.19 -15.47 4.14
N LEU A 74 -12.15 -15.00 3.44
CA LEU A 74 -12.25 -14.45 2.08
C LEU A 74 -12.03 -15.51 1.00
N GLY A 75 -11.23 -16.53 1.31
CA GLY A 75 -10.65 -17.44 0.33
C GLY A 75 -9.44 -16.84 -0.38
N LYS A 76 -8.60 -17.70 -0.95
CA LYS A 76 -7.28 -17.39 -1.51
C LYS A 76 -7.29 -16.22 -2.51
N TRP A 77 -8.19 -16.26 -3.49
CA TRP A 77 -8.15 -15.31 -4.60
C TRP A 77 -8.66 -13.92 -4.20
N ARG A 78 -9.73 -13.86 -3.43
CA ARG A 78 -10.25 -12.58 -2.91
C ARG A 78 -9.25 -11.93 -1.97
N LEU A 79 -8.58 -12.73 -1.13
CA LEU A 79 -7.50 -12.25 -0.28
C LEU A 79 -6.41 -11.57 -1.13
N LEU A 80 -5.92 -12.23 -2.20
CA LEU A 80 -4.86 -11.66 -3.05
C LEU A 80 -5.30 -10.38 -3.77
N ILE A 81 -6.52 -10.37 -4.31
CA ILE A 81 -7.08 -9.20 -4.99
C ILE A 81 -7.19 -8.02 -4.01
N ILE A 82 -7.81 -8.26 -2.85
CA ILE A 82 -8.01 -7.21 -1.84
C ILE A 82 -6.68 -6.74 -1.28
N TRP A 83 -5.72 -7.65 -1.01
CA TRP A 83 -4.39 -7.33 -0.56
C TRP A 83 -3.72 -6.33 -1.52
N LEU A 84 -3.76 -6.61 -2.82
CA LEU A 84 -3.14 -5.77 -3.84
C LEU A 84 -3.78 -4.37 -3.90
N PHE A 85 -5.11 -4.30 -4.05
CA PHE A 85 -5.81 -3.01 -4.12
C PHE A 85 -5.65 -2.19 -2.84
N SER A 86 -5.71 -2.83 -1.68
CA SER A 86 -5.56 -2.14 -0.40
C SER A 86 -4.15 -1.60 -0.20
N GLY A 87 -3.13 -2.33 -0.65
CA GLY A 87 -1.74 -1.85 -0.60
C GLY A 87 -1.54 -0.59 -1.45
N VAL A 88 -2.00 -0.63 -2.71
CA VAL A 88 -1.91 0.51 -3.63
C VAL A 88 -2.73 1.70 -3.13
N PHE A 89 -3.94 1.47 -2.62
CA PHE A 89 -4.78 2.53 -2.08
C PHE A 89 -4.20 3.12 -0.79
N GLY A 90 -3.62 2.29 0.08
CA GLY A 90 -2.87 2.74 1.25
C GLY A 90 -1.72 3.66 0.87
N GLY A 91 -0.91 3.25 -0.12
CA GLY A 91 0.16 4.08 -0.68
C GLY A 91 -0.34 5.41 -1.25
N LEU A 92 -1.51 5.42 -1.89
CA LEU A 92 -2.14 6.65 -2.40
C LEU A 92 -2.53 7.60 -1.25
N ILE A 93 -3.16 7.09 -0.20
CA ILE A 93 -3.52 7.91 0.98
C ILE A 93 -2.26 8.44 1.68
N SER A 94 -1.22 7.63 1.80
CA SER A 94 0.09 8.06 2.29
C SER A 94 0.66 9.22 1.46
N ALA A 95 0.68 9.09 0.14
CA ALA A 95 1.15 10.14 -0.75
C ALA A 95 0.32 11.43 -0.62
N CYS A 96 -1.01 11.34 -0.59
CA CYS A 96 -1.89 12.49 -0.37
C CYS A 96 -1.65 13.15 0.99
N TYR A 97 -1.36 12.35 2.02
CA TYR A 97 -1.05 12.88 3.34
C TYR A 97 0.29 13.62 3.35
N ALA A 98 1.31 13.06 2.70
CA ALA A 98 2.64 13.66 2.59
C ALA A 98 2.66 14.98 1.81
N LEU A 99 1.71 15.22 0.87
CA LEU A 99 1.59 16.50 0.18
C LEU A 99 1.21 17.67 1.09
N ARG A 100 0.72 17.41 2.32
CA ARG A 100 0.37 18.48 3.28
C ARG A 100 1.60 19.18 3.87
N ASP A 101 2.73 18.51 3.83
CA ASP A 101 4.01 19.03 4.29
C ASP A 101 5.06 18.79 3.19
N SER A 102 5.12 19.70 2.23
CA SER A 102 6.00 19.60 1.06
C SER A 102 7.49 19.77 1.41
N GLU A 103 7.81 20.21 2.63
CA GLU A 103 9.20 20.35 3.07
C GLU A 103 9.82 19.00 3.47
N GLN A 104 8.98 18.00 3.78
CA GLN A 104 9.45 16.68 4.17
C GLN A 104 9.27 15.66 3.04
N ILE A 105 10.37 15.06 2.59
CA ILE A 105 10.34 13.94 1.64
C ILE A 105 10.07 12.67 2.43
N VAL A 106 8.83 12.17 2.33
CA VAL A 106 8.42 10.90 2.93
C VAL A 106 8.60 9.78 1.91
N ILE A 107 9.43 8.79 2.25
CA ILE A 107 9.62 7.57 1.45
C ILE A 107 8.81 6.46 2.10
N SER A 108 7.71 6.08 1.45
CA SER A 108 6.80 5.02 1.95
C SER A 108 7.04 3.72 1.19
N VAL A 109 7.30 2.65 1.94
CA VAL A 109 7.51 1.28 1.43
C VAL A 109 6.93 0.26 2.41
N GLY A 110 6.58 -0.92 1.91
CA GLY A 110 6.18 -2.06 2.73
C GLY A 110 4.78 -2.59 2.44
N ALA A 111 4.59 -3.87 2.78
CA ALA A 111 3.32 -4.57 2.59
C ALA A 111 2.27 -4.25 3.67
N SER A 112 2.59 -3.42 4.66
CA SER A 112 1.77 -3.23 5.85
C SER A 112 0.39 -2.63 5.56
N GLY A 113 0.28 -1.69 4.61
CA GLY A 113 -1.01 -1.16 4.14
C GLY A 113 -1.91 -2.25 3.56
N ALA A 114 -1.34 -3.16 2.76
CA ALA A 114 -2.04 -4.32 2.21
C ALA A 114 -2.47 -5.32 3.30
N ILE A 115 -1.63 -5.53 4.32
CA ILE A 115 -1.93 -6.39 5.48
C ILE A 115 -3.08 -5.79 6.31
N MET A 116 -3.05 -4.48 6.55
CA MET A 116 -4.17 -3.78 7.18
C MET A 116 -5.46 -3.90 6.35
N GLY A 117 -5.33 -3.87 5.01
CA GLY A 117 -6.44 -4.05 4.10
C GLY A 117 -7.11 -5.42 4.22
N ILE A 118 -6.36 -6.51 4.24
CA ILE A 118 -6.95 -7.85 4.42
C ILE A 118 -7.54 -8.04 5.82
N ALA A 119 -7.01 -7.38 6.84
CA ALA A 119 -7.61 -7.35 8.17
C ALA A 119 -8.98 -6.64 8.13
N GLY A 120 -9.03 -5.44 7.53
CA GLY A 120 -10.27 -4.68 7.33
C GLY A 120 -11.31 -5.45 6.54
N ALA A 121 -10.89 -6.11 5.46
CA ALA A 121 -11.75 -6.94 4.63
C ALA A 121 -12.35 -8.13 5.40
N ALA A 122 -11.52 -8.83 6.16
CA ALA A 122 -11.98 -9.96 6.95
C ALA A 122 -12.99 -9.53 8.02
N ILE A 123 -12.74 -8.41 8.69
CA ILE A 123 -13.66 -7.81 9.67
C ILE A 123 -14.99 -7.45 8.99
N ALA A 124 -14.94 -6.66 7.91
CA ALA A 124 -16.12 -6.18 7.21
C ALA A 124 -16.96 -7.32 6.62
N THR A 125 -16.32 -8.36 6.06
CA THR A 125 -16.99 -9.55 5.55
C THR A 125 -17.74 -10.29 6.66
N GLN A 126 -17.13 -10.47 7.82
CA GLN A 126 -17.75 -11.14 8.95
C GLN A 126 -18.96 -10.36 9.51
N LEU A 127 -18.83 -9.03 9.59
CA LEU A 127 -19.92 -8.18 10.06
C LEU A 127 -21.08 -8.15 9.06
N ALA A 128 -20.78 -8.05 7.76
CA ALA A 128 -21.79 -7.95 6.70
C ALA A 128 -22.56 -9.26 6.47
N SER A 129 -21.94 -10.42 6.70
CA SER A 129 -22.59 -11.75 6.51
C SER A 129 -23.45 -12.19 7.68
N GLY A 130 -23.57 -11.41 8.76
CA GLY A 130 -24.33 -11.78 9.95
C GLY A 130 -23.74 -12.98 10.73
N THR A 131 -22.66 -13.58 10.24
CA THR A 131 -21.99 -14.72 10.87
C THR A 131 -21.15 -14.31 12.09
N GLY A 132 -21.01 -13.00 12.33
CA GLY A 132 -20.29 -12.44 13.47
C GLY A 132 -20.89 -12.75 14.85
N THR A 133 -22.11 -13.29 14.90
CA THR A 133 -22.80 -13.66 16.16
C THR A 133 -22.30 -14.99 16.76
N HIS A 134 -21.66 -15.85 15.99
CA HIS A 134 -21.08 -17.08 16.52
C HIS A 134 -19.80 -16.80 17.30
N HIS A 135 -19.65 -17.34 18.52
CA HIS A 135 -18.50 -17.11 19.40
C HIS A 135 -17.12 -17.26 18.75
N LYS A 136 -16.96 -18.21 17.82
CA LYS A 136 -15.70 -18.39 17.09
C LYS A 136 -15.40 -17.23 16.14
N ASN A 137 -16.42 -16.67 15.52
CA ASN A 137 -16.28 -15.54 14.59
C ASN A 137 -16.04 -14.24 15.35
N GLN A 138 -16.71 -14.04 16.48
CA GLN A 138 -16.45 -12.90 17.36
C GLN A 138 -14.99 -12.87 17.83
N ARG A 139 -14.43 -14.01 18.28
CA ARG A 139 -13.01 -14.07 18.68
C ARG A 139 -12.06 -13.68 17.56
N ARG A 140 -12.33 -14.10 16.31
CA ARG A 140 -11.52 -13.70 15.14
C ARG A 140 -11.61 -12.20 14.87
N VAL A 141 -12.80 -11.62 14.91
CA VAL A 141 -13.01 -10.18 14.72
C VAL A 141 -12.28 -9.40 15.81
N PHE A 142 -12.44 -9.77 17.08
CA PHE A 142 -11.74 -9.10 18.19
C PHE A 142 -10.22 -9.23 18.09
N SER A 143 -9.70 -10.39 17.67
CA SER A 143 -8.26 -10.58 17.44
C SER A 143 -7.74 -9.66 16.34
N LEU A 144 -8.46 -9.55 15.21
CA LEU A 144 -8.09 -8.65 14.12
C LEU A 144 -8.18 -7.17 14.54
N LEU A 145 -9.25 -6.78 15.26
CA LEU A 145 -9.39 -5.42 15.79
C LEU A 145 -8.27 -5.08 16.77
N GLY A 146 -7.90 -6.02 17.64
CA GLY A 146 -6.77 -5.85 18.55
C GLY A 146 -5.44 -5.65 17.82
N MET A 147 -5.19 -6.42 16.76
CA MET A 147 -3.99 -6.23 15.92
C MET A 147 -4.00 -4.88 15.20
N VAL A 148 -5.13 -4.49 14.61
CA VAL A 148 -5.28 -3.18 13.95
C VAL A 148 -5.00 -2.06 14.96
N ALA A 149 -5.62 -2.09 16.13
CA ALA A 149 -5.42 -1.11 17.17
C ALA A 149 -3.95 -1.05 17.62
N LEU A 150 -3.33 -2.21 17.88
CA LEU A 150 -1.92 -2.28 18.29
C LEU A 150 -0.99 -1.70 17.22
N THR A 151 -1.21 -2.03 15.94
CA THR A 151 -0.41 -1.52 14.83
C THR A 151 -0.50 0.00 14.73
N LEU A 152 -1.72 0.56 14.79
CA LEU A 152 -1.93 2.01 14.70
C LEU A 152 -1.38 2.76 15.93
N LEU A 153 -1.55 2.20 17.13
CA LEU A 153 -1.01 2.77 18.36
C LEU A 153 0.53 2.74 18.38
N TYR A 154 1.11 1.64 17.89
CA TYR A 154 2.56 1.54 17.75
C TYR A 154 3.07 2.56 16.73
N GLY A 155 2.44 2.65 15.57
CA GLY A 155 2.80 3.62 14.54
C GLY A 155 2.59 5.08 14.93
N ALA A 156 1.67 5.36 15.87
CA ALA A 156 1.50 6.71 16.42
C ALA A 156 2.63 7.14 17.38
N ARG A 157 3.42 6.19 17.86
CA ARG A 157 4.52 6.43 18.80
C ARG A 157 5.91 6.32 18.20
N GLN A 158 6.01 5.67 17.03
CA GLN A 158 7.28 5.41 16.36
C GLN A 158 7.40 6.26 15.10
N THR A 159 8.52 6.96 14.96
CA THR A 159 8.88 7.64 13.71
C THR A 159 9.17 6.61 12.62
N GLY A 160 8.84 6.93 11.38
CA GLY A 160 9.08 6.04 10.23
C GLY A 160 8.00 4.99 9.98
N ILE A 161 6.92 4.96 10.77
CA ILE A 161 5.75 4.11 10.50
C ILE A 161 4.65 4.93 9.84
N ASP A 162 4.24 4.48 8.66
CA ASP A 162 3.26 5.15 7.81
C ASP A 162 1.82 4.78 8.19
N ASN A 163 1.29 5.46 9.21
CA ASN A 163 -0.09 5.25 9.65
C ASN A 163 -1.12 5.72 8.61
N ALA A 164 -0.80 6.67 7.73
CA ALA A 164 -1.70 7.08 6.66
C ALA A 164 -1.91 5.93 5.66
N CYS A 165 -0.82 5.23 5.30
CA CYS A 165 -0.89 4.00 4.50
C CYS A 165 -1.71 2.90 5.20
N HIS A 166 -1.50 2.70 6.50
CA HIS A 166 -2.24 1.69 7.28
C HIS A 166 -3.75 1.96 7.29
N ILE A 167 -4.16 3.20 7.57
CA ILE A 167 -5.57 3.61 7.60
C ILE A 167 -6.19 3.53 6.21
N GLY A 168 -5.48 4.01 5.18
CA GLY A 168 -5.93 3.92 3.79
C GLY A 168 -6.18 2.48 3.36
N GLY A 169 -5.22 1.60 3.64
CA GLY A 169 -5.34 0.18 3.35
C GLY A 169 -6.51 -0.48 4.09
N LEU A 170 -6.65 -0.20 5.39
CA LEU A 170 -7.75 -0.71 6.23
C LEU A 170 -9.13 -0.33 5.67
N ILE A 171 -9.30 0.93 5.30
CA ILE A 171 -10.57 1.45 4.75
C ILE A 171 -10.88 0.81 3.39
N ALA A 172 -9.91 0.80 2.47
CA ALA A 172 -10.09 0.21 1.14
C ALA A 172 -10.41 -1.28 1.23
N GLY A 173 -9.66 -2.01 2.05
CA GLY A 173 -9.90 -3.42 2.28
C GLY A 173 -11.26 -3.68 2.92
N GLY A 174 -11.65 -2.87 3.90
CA GLY A 174 -12.97 -2.94 4.53
C GLY A 174 -14.10 -2.78 3.52
N ALA A 175 -14.01 -1.78 2.64
CA ALA A 175 -15.00 -1.55 1.58
C ALA A 175 -15.08 -2.73 0.60
N LEU A 176 -13.94 -3.24 0.13
CA LEU A 176 -13.89 -4.39 -0.79
C LEU A 176 -14.36 -5.69 -0.12
N GLY A 177 -14.05 -5.89 1.17
CA GLY A 177 -14.53 -7.01 1.95
C GLY A 177 -16.04 -6.98 2.16
N TRP A 178 -16.61 -5.81 2.44
CA TRP A 178 -18.04 -5.62 2.52
C TRP A 178 -18.72 -5.93 1.18
N LEU A 179 -18.17 -5.42 0.06
CA LEU A 179 -18.66 -5.73 -1.28
C LEU A 179 -18.58 -7.23 -1.55
N SER A 180 -17.48 -7.88 -1.20
CA SER A 180 -17.33 -9.34 -1.32
C SER A 180 -18.42 -10.11 -0.59
N ALA A 181 -18.81 -9.68 0.62
CA ALA A 181 -19.90 -10.29 1.36
C ALA A 181 -21.25 -10.11 0.67
N ARG A 182 -21.50 -8.94 0.10
CA ARG A 182 -22.75 -8.66 -0.65
C ARG A 182 -22.90 -9.49 -1.92
N LEU A 183 -21.77 -9.82 -2.55
CA LEU A 183 -21.72 -10.64 -3.76
C LEU A 183 -21.56 -12.13 -3.46
N SER A 184 -21.54 -12.56 -2.21
CA SER A 184 -21.21 -13.94 -1.81
C SER A 184 -22.23 -15.00 -2.28
N GLY A 185 -23.42 -14.62 -2.71
CA GLY A 185 -24.41 -15.52 -3.33
C GLY A 185 -24.19 -15.74 -4.84
N GLN A 186 -23.28 -15.04 -5.46
CA GLN A 186 -22.98 -15.13 -6.89
C GLN A 186 -21.86 -16.16 -7.16
N ASN A 187 -21.69 -16.52 -8.43
CA ASN A 187 -20.56 -17.35 -8.81
C ASN A 187 -19.23 -16.60 -8.57
N ARG A 188 -18.13 -17.37 -8.52
CA ARG A 188 -16.81 -16.85 -8.21
C ARG A 188 -16.36 -15.74 -9.18
N LEU A 189 -16.62 -15.91 -10.48
CA LEU A 189 -16.20 -14.94 -11.49
C LEU A 189 -16.91 -13.60 -11.31
N VAL A 190 -18.20 -13.61 -10.99
CA VAL A 190 -18.97 -12.38 -10.73
C VAL A 190 -18.47 -11.67 -9.47
N THR A 191 -18.21 -12.44 -8.40
CA THR A 191 -17.73 -11.84 -7.15
C THR A 191 -16.33 -11.24 -7.29
N GLU A 192 -15.40 -12.01 -7.84
CA GLU A 192 -14.01 -11.54 -8.01
C GLU A 192 -13.91 -10.43 -9.07
N GLY A 193 -14.64 -10.58 -10.19
CA GLY A 193 -14.74 -9.54 -11.22
C GLY A 193 -15.34 -8.24 -10.69
N GLY A 194 -16.42 -8.33 -9.90
CA GLY A 194 -17.02 -7.16 -9.25
C GLY A 194 -16.06 -6.42 -8.31
N ILE A 195 -15.28 -7.16 -7.51
CA ILE A 195 -14.24 -6.57 -6.64
C ILE A 195 -13.16 -5.89 -7.45
N ILE A 196 -12.68 -6.53 -8.54
CA ILE A 196 -11.66 -5.95 -9.43
C ILE A 196 -12.18 -4.65 -10.07
N VAL A 197 -13.38 -4.68 -10.64
CA VAL A 197 -13.97 -3.50 -11.29
C VAL A 197 -14.16 -2.37 -10.28
N ALA A 198 -14.76 -2.64 -9.12
CA ALA A 198 -14.96 -1.63 -8.08
C ALA A 198 -13.62 -1.08 -7.57
N GLY A 199 -12.65 -1.95 -7.29
CA GLY A 199 -11.32 -1.55 -6.86
C GLY A 199 -10.60 -0.68 -7.89
N SER A 200 -10.69 -1.05 -9.17
CA SER A 200 -10.08 -0.29 -10.27
C SER A 200 -10.72 1.10 -10.43
N LEU A 201 -12.06 1.18 -10.40
CA LEU A 201 -12.77 2.47 -10.50
C LEU A 201 -12.46 3.39 -9.33
N LEU A 202 -12.48 2.86 -8.10
CA LEU A 202 -12.14 3.63 -6.90
C LEU A 202 -10.70 4.13 -6.95
N LEU A 203 -9.76 3.27 -7.32
CA LEU A 203 -8.34 3.63 -7.39
C LEU A 203 -8.08 4.67 -8.49
N THR A 204 -8.61 4.45 -9.69
CA THR A 204 -8.43 5.40 -10.81
C THR A 204 -9.03 6.75 -10.50
N GLY A 205 -10.24 6.79 -9.93
CA GLY A 205 -10.89 8.03 -9.52
C GLY A 205 -10.12 8.74 -8.41
N ALA A 206 -9.61 8.00 -7.43
CA ALA A 206 -8.85 8.57 -6.32
C ALA A 206 -7.47 9.10 -6.79
N ILE A 207 -6.78 8.41 -7.69
CA ILE A 207 -5.53 8.91 -8.31
C ILE A 207 -5.82 10.18 -9.10
N TRP A 208 -6.87 10.20 -9.90
CA TRP A 208 -7.26 11.38 -10.68
C TRP A 208 -7.54 12.58 -9.77
N LEU A 209 -8.28 12.40 -8.68
CA LEU A 209 -8.56 13.46 -7.70
C LEU A 209 -7.26 13.93 -7.00
N ALA A 210 -6.37 13.02 -6.65
CA ALA A 210 -5.09 13.38 -6.03
C ALA A 210 -4.21 14.20 -6.97
N GLN A 211 -4.21 13.88 -8.27
CA GLN A 211 -3.46 14.61 -9.28
C GLN A 211 -3.97 16.06 -9.48
N GLN A 212 -5.24 16.33 -9.20
CA GLN A 212 -5.78 17.70 -9.25
C GLN A 212 -5.23 18.60 -8.12
N GLN A 213 -4.60 18.03 -7.10
CA GLN A 213 -4.03 18.77 -5.96
C GLN A 213 -2.53 19.09 -6.15
N ILE A 214 -1.96 18.71 -7.28
CA ILE A 214 -0.55 18.97 -7.57
C ILE A 214 -0.38 20.40 -8.02
N ASP A 215 0.40 21.15 -7.28
CA ASP A 215 0.79 22.53 -7.57
C ASP A 215 2.25 22.64 -8.06
N GLU A 216 2.69 23.87 -8.32
CA GLU A 216 4.04 24.14 -8.79
C GLU A 216 5.12 23.75 -7.75
N SER A 217 4.83 23.83 -6.46
CA SER A 217 5.78 23.47 -5.41
C SER A 217 6.09 21.97 -5.45
N VAL A 218 5.06 21.13 -5.63
CA VAL A 218 5.22 19.67 -5.78
C VAL A 218 6.01 19.33 -7.04
N LEU A 219 5.78 20.06 -8.14
CA LEU A 219 6.52 19.85 -9.39
C LEU A 219 8.00 20.26 -9.27
N GLN A 220 8.31 21.31 -8.51
CA GLN A 220 9.69 21.71 -8.20
C GLN A 220 10.40 20.63 -7.38
N VAL A 221 9.77 20.12 -6.33
CA VAL A 221 10.31 19.01 -5.53
C VAL A 221 10.54 17.77 -6.41
N ARG A 222 9.58 17.43 -7.27
CA ARG A 222 9.74 16.35 -8.25
C ARG A 222 10.95 16.56 -9.14
N GLN A 223 11.12 17.76 -9.69
CA GLN A 223 12.25 18.05 -10.57
C GLN A 223 13.57 17.93 -9.82
N SER A 224 13.68 18.46 -8.61
CA SER A 224 14.87 18.34 -7.77
C SER A 224 15.22 16.89 -7.47
N LEU A 225 14.22 16.06 -7.16
CA LEU A 225 14.42 14.63 -6.94
C LEU A 225 14.88 13.91 -8.21
N ARG A 226 14.29 14.23 -9.36
CA ARG A 226 14.70 13.62 -10.65
C ARG A 226 16.12 14.03 -11.03
N GLU A 227 16.50 15.27 -10.81
CA GLU A 227 17.89 15.72 -11.05
C GLU A 227 18.89 15.05 -10.10
N ALA A 228 18.50 14.83 -8.84
CA ALA A 228 19.36 14.17 -7.85
C ALA A 228 19.52 12.66 -8.09
N PHE A 229 18.43 11.99 -8.41
CA PHE A 229 18.41 10.50 -8.48
C PHE A 229 18.45 9.96 -9.92
N TYR A 230 18.07 10.73 -10.95
CA TYR A 230 18.01 10.31 -12.36
C TYR A 230 18.71 11.29 -13.31
N PRO A 231 19.98 11.72 -13.05
CA PRO A 231 20.65 12.75 -13.83
C PRO A 231 20.84 12.37 -15.32
N GLN A 232 21.05 11.08 -15.60
CA GLN A 232 21.25 10.61 -16.99
C GLN A 232 19.96 10.71 -17.81
N GLU A 233 18.80 10.42 -17.23
CA GLU A 233 17.50 10.54 -17.91
C GLU A 233 17.20 12.00 -18.23
N ILE A 234 17.42 12.92 -17.28
CA ILE A 234 17.25 14.37 -17.48
C ILE A 234 18.15 14.90 -18.59
N GLU A 235 19.39 14.46 -18.64
CA GLU A 235 20.32 14.85 -19.72
C GLU A 235 19.83 14.37 -21.09
N GLN A 236 19.31 13.15 -21.18
CA GLN A 236 18.75 12.62 -22.42
C GLN A 236 17.49 13.40 -22.86
N GLU A 237 16.59 13.73 -21.94
CA GLU A 237 15.40 14.54 -22.22
C GLU A 237 15.76 15.94 -22.72
N ARG A 238 16.79 16.58 -22.12
CA ARG A 238 17.30 17.90 -22.56
C ARG A 238 17.86 17.85 -23.98
N ARG A 239 18.64 16.80 -24.31
CA ARG A 239 19.20 16.62 -25.68
C ARG A 239 18.10 16.38 -26.72
N GLN A 240 17.07 15.60 -26.40
CA GLN A 240 15.94 15.37 -27.31
C GLN A 240 15.18 16.67 -27.59
N LYS A 241 14.93 17.51 -26.57
CA LYS A 241 14.25 18.80 -26.73
C LYS A 241 15.06 19.84 -27.49
N SER A 242 16.40 19.75 -27.48
CA SER A 242 17.26 20.67 -28.25
C SER A 242 17.34 20.29 -29.74
N ASN A 243 16.94 19.06 -30.10
CA ASN A 243 17.00 18.54 -31.47
C ASN A 243 15.62 18.52 -32.17
N SER A 244 14.55 18.94 -31.48
CA SER A 244 13.18 19.11 -31.99
C SER A 244 12.86 20.57 -32.28
#